data_6cb5ec53dc1c971bd454af1cb2d216bc
#
_entry.id   6cb5ec53dc1c971bd454af1cb2d216bc
#
_cell.length_a   1.000
_cell.length_b   1.000
_cell.length_c   1.000
_cell.angle_alpha   90.00
_cell.angle_beta   90.00
_cell.angle_gamma   90.00
#
_symmetry.space_group_name_H-M   'P 1'
#
loop_
_entity.id
_entity.type
_entity.pdbx_description
1 polymer ?
#
loop_
_entity_poly.entity_id
_entity_poly.type
_entity_poly.pdbx_seq_one_letter_code
_entity_poly.pdbx_strand_id
1 'polypeptide(L)'
;MLGELHLIAFALTLLVAALALVLGYVAVVQRLQPVFLLPLAVGLLLGNLPALSLVQVLGPFWHTLQAGLDSGLYVALILLGWGAGGNLGSLIAHPRQMLLGLLTPLAFFAVMLIARALGFNLAQAGSIALIGGGDGLSASFLATQLAPEASGPVSLAAFTLVGLLFLVQPFLVRLLTTRQERMLHLPPTRKITRREGLLFAVAGFFITILIVPHAALLTGMFFVGAMIKESGVLDRLARTLTNRLAEIMALLLGLAVGSRCQAATLISLDFAAIIILGFVSLILANVVVILGIKLVNLFLEQKINPLLGIAAVGLVPDAAHLAQVLCRKEDPLGNLYPHALASSQAALLIATLTAGLLWSILGRG
;
A
#
# COMPACT_ATOMS: atom_id res chain seq x y z
N MET A 1 -23.10 -16.45 34.54
CA MET A 1 -23.16 -15.21 33.74
C MET A 1 -21.88 -14.38 33.89
N LEU A 2 -21.53 -13.82 35.08
CA LEU A 2 -20.28 -13.01 35.23
C LEU A 2 -19.00 -13.83 34.95
N GLY A 3 -18.91 -15.06 35.39
CA GLY A 3 -17.77 -15.94 35.14
C GLY A 3 -17.59 -16.32 33.67
N GLU A 4 -18.66 -16.52 32.94
CA GLU A 4 -18.63 -16.81 31.48
C GLU A 4 -18.18 -15.59 30.66
N LEU A 5 -18.63 -14.39 31.04
CA LEU A 5 -18.18 -13.12 30.42
C LEU A 5 -16.69 -12.89 30.62
N HIS A 6 -16.15 -13.17 31.81
CA HIS A 6 -14.70 -13.09 32.06
C HIS A 6 -13.91 -14.13 31.26
N LEU A 7 -14.44 -15.36 31.12
CA LEU A 7 -13.80 -16.42 30.35
C LEU A 7 -13.75 -16.08 28.86
N ILE A 8 -14.85 -15.55 28.31
CA ILE A 8 -14.92 -15.10 26.91
C ILE A 8 -13.94 -13.93 26.66
N ALA A 9 -13.93 -12.92 27.54
CA ALA A 9 -13.01 -11.79 27.41
C ALA A 9 -11.54 -12.26 27.47
N PHE A 10 -11.21 -13.18 28.35
CA PHE A 10 -9.88 -13.76 28.46
C PHE A 10 -9.50 -14.56 27.21
N ALA A 11 -10.40 -15.39 26.67
CA ALA A 11 -10.18 -16.13 25.43
C ALA A 11 -9.93 -15.21 24.23
N LEU A 12 -10.70 -14.12 24.12
CA LEU A 12 -10.50 -13.10 23.09
C LEU A 12 -9.14 -12.42 23.19
N THR A 13 -8.71 -12.10 24.40
CA THR A 13 -7.39 -11.50 24.63
C THR A 13 -6.26 -12.46 24.24
N LEU A 14 -6.39 -13.74 24.54
CA LEU A 14 -5.41 -14.75 24.12
C LEU A 14 -5.34 -14.90 22.60
N LEU A 15 -6.48 -14.87 21.92
CA LEU A 15 -6.55 -14.93 20.46
C LEU A 15 -5.85 -13.74 19.82
N VAL A 16 -6.10 -12.53 20.31
CA VAL A 16 -5.45 -11.30 19.83
C VAL A 16 -3.94 -11.36 20.12
N ALA A 17 -3.55 -11.83 21.31
CA ALA A 17 -2.15 -12.00 21.66
C ALA A 17 -1.46 -13.00 20.71
N ALA A 18 -2.11 -14.12 20.40
CA ALA A 18 -1.60 -15.07 19.42
C ALA A 18 -1.45 -14.47 18.03
N LEU A 19 -2.45 -13.71 17.54
CA LEU A 19 -2.37 -13.01 16.27
C LEU A 19 -1.22 -11.99 16.25
N ALA A 20 -1.07 -11.20 17.30
CA ALA A 20 0.01 -10.24 17.43
C ALA A 20 1.39 -10.91 17.45
N LEU A 21 1.53 -12.05 18.14
CA LEU A 21 2.76 -12.83 18.14
C LEU A 21 3.07 -13.41 16.76
N VAL A 22 2.06 -13.89 16.03
CA VAL A 22 2.23 -14.34 14.64
C VAL A 22 2.69 -13.21 13.74
N LEU A 23 2.07 -12.04 13.82
CA LEU A 23 2.49 -10.85 13.05
C LEU A 23 3.91 -10.41 13.42
N GLY A 24 4.24 -10.39 14.71
CA GLY A 24 5.58 -10.11 15.20
C GLY A 24 6.62 -11.11 14.71
N TYR A 25 6.29 -12.41 14.72
CA TYR A 25 7.14 -13.47 14.17
C TYR A 25 7.38 -13.27 12.67
N VAL A 26 6.33 -13.01 11.90
CA VAL A 26 6.42 -12.76 10.45
C VAL A 26 7.29 -11.52 10.20
N ALA A 27 7.12 -10.45 10.97
CA ALA A 27 7.90 -9.24 10.84
C ALA A 27 9.40 -9.45 11.13
N VAL A 28 9.72 -10.15 12.23
CA VAL A 28 11.10 -10.29 12.73
C VAL A 28 11.85 -11.44 12.08
N VAL A 29 11.22 -12.61 12.02
CA VAL A 29 11.88 -13.85 11.54
C VAL A 29 11.81 -13.95 10.02
N GLN A 30 10.65 -13.72 9.44
CA GLN A 30 10.47 -13.76 7.98
C GLN A 30 10.91 -12.46 7.31
N ARG A 31 11.17 -11.40 8.08
CA ARG A 31 11.56 -10.07 7.60
C ARG A 31 10.59 -9.48 6.56
N LEU A 32 9.31 -9.81 6.68
CA LEU A 32 8.27 -9.30 5.81
C LEU A 32 7.73 -7.99 6.41
N GLN A 33 7.93 -6.89 5.72
CA GLN A 33 7.43 -5.54 6.07
C GLN A 33 7.58 -5.18 7.57
N PRO A 34 8.79 -5.33 8.17
CA PRO A 34 8.97 -5.18 9.61
C PRO A 34 8.60 -3.79 10.13
N VAL A 35 8.76 -2.75 9.30
CA VAL A 35 8.48 -1.36 9.65
C VAL A 35 6.99 -1.10 9.94
N PHE A 36 6.10 -1.86 9.29
CA PHE A 36 4.65 -1.76 9.51
C PHE A 36 4.13 -2.86 10.44
N LEU A 37 4.49 -4.13 10.20
CA LEU A 37 3.91 -5.27 10.90
C LEU A 37 4.32 -5.36 12.37
N LEU A 38 5.56 -5.00 12.72
CA LEU A 38 6.00 -5.07 14.12
C LEU A 38 5.30 -4.01 15.00
N PRO A 39 5.24 -2.71 14.63
CA PRO A 39 4.46 -1.73 15.40
C PRO A 39 2.97 -2.06 15.46
N LEU A 40 2.41 -2.60 14.37
CA LEU A 40 1.02 -3.03 14.31
C LEU A 40 0.74 -4.17 15.31
N ALA A 41 1.64 -5.15 15.39
CA ALA A 41 1.55 -6.23 16.39
C ALA A 41 1.61 -5.70 17.83
N VAL A 42 2.52 -4.76 18.10
CA VAL A 42 2.62 -4.10 19.41
C VAL A 42 1.37 -3.29 19.71
N GLY A 43 0.88 -2.51 18.75
CA GLY A 43 -0.37 -1.73 18.88
C GLY A 43 -1.57 -2.63 19.18
N LEU A 44 -1.67 -3.76 18.48
CA LEU A 44 -2.73 -4.74 18.68
C LEU A 44 -2.70 -5.34 20.11
N LEU A 45 -1.53 -5.64 20.65
CA LEU A 45 -1.38 -6.07 22.04
C LEU A 45 -1.82 -4.97 23.00
N LEU A 46 -1.27 -3.76 22.85
CA LEU A 46 -1.54 -2.65 23.77
C LEU A 46 -3.00 -2.21 23.77
N GLY A 47 -3.66 -2.26 22.60
CA GLY A 47 -5.08 -1.88 22.46
C GLY A 47 -6.07 -2.91 23.04
N ASN A 48 -5.64 -4.16 23.26
CA ASN A 48 -6.52 -5.27 23.68
C ASN A 48 -6.18 -5.88 25.07
N LEU A 49 -5.19 -5.35 25.78
CA LEU A 49 -4.84 -5.81 27.11
C LEU A 49 -5.91 -5.33 28.14
N PRO A 50 -6.72 -6.23 28.72
CA PRO A 50 -7.88 -5.83 29.51
C PRO A 50 -7.53 -5.37 30.93
N ALA A 51 -6.36 -5.71 31.41
CA ALA A 51 -6.06 -5.66 32.83
C ALA A 51 -5.39 -4.38 33.29
N LEU A 52 -5.05 -3.51 32.41
CA LEU A 52 -4.20 -2.44 32.83
C LEU A 52 -4.93 -1.12 32.58
N SER A 53 -5.23 -0.46 33.67
CA SER A 53 -5.30 0.98 33.77
C SER A 53 -4.36 1.78 32.85
N LEU A 54 -3.55 1.08 32.01
CA LEU A 54 -2.75 1.65 30.95
C LEU A 54 -3.58 2.47 29.95
N VAL A 55 -4.80 2.05 29.63
CA VAL A 55 -5.71 2.85 28.80
C VAL A 55 -6.07 4.15 29.53
N GLN A 56 -6.25 4.12 30.85
CA GLN A 56 -6.50 5.32 31.65
C GLN A 56 -5.26 6.19 31.81
N VAL A 57 -4.11 5.58 32.03
CA VAL A 57 -2.82 6.29 32.18
C VAL A 57 -2.31 6.81 30.84
N LEU A 58 -2.44 6.03 29.77
CA LEU A 58 -2.01 6.37 28.42
C LEU A 58 -3.13 7.01 27.57
N GLY A 59 -4.31 7.24 28.14
CA GLY A 59 -5.45 7.79 27.41
C GLY A 59 -5.14 9.02 26.56
N PRO A 60 -4.50 10.08 27.11
CA PRO A 60 -4.10 11.25 26.32
C PRO A 60 -3.16 10.92 25.17
N PHE A 61 -2.20 10.01 25.39
CA PHE A 61 -1.29 9.55 24.35
C PHE A 61 -2.03 8.81 23.23
N TRP A 62 -2.95 7.90 23.60
CA TRP A 62 -3.77 7.17 22.62
C TRP A 62 -4.67 8.11 21.80
N HIS A 63 -5.28 9.10 22.42
CA HIS A 63 -6.07 10.09 21.70
C HIS A 63 -5.23 10.85 20.68
N THR A 64 -4.03 11.28 21.05
CA THR A 64 -3.11 11.96 20.13
C THR A 64 -2.68 11.04 18.98
N LEU A 65 -2.37 9.77 19.28
CA LEU A 65 -1.99 8.77 18.29
C LEU A 65 -3.14 8.49 17.31
N GLN A 66 -4.36 8.36 17.81
CA GLN A 66 -5.55 8.16 16.96
C GLN A 66 -5.89 9.41 16.14
N ALA A 67 -5.75 10.60 16.70
CA ALA A 67 -5.95 11.85 15.96
C ALA A 67 -5.00 11.98 14.75
N GLY A 68 -3.76 11.51 14.86
CA GLY A 68 -2.80 11.46 13.74
C GLY A 68 -3.24 10.47 12.64
N LEU A 69 -3.86 9.36 13.02
CA LEU A 69 -4.46 8.41 12.08
C LEU A 69 -5.70 9.03 11.40
N ASP A 70 -6.63 9.56 12.19
CA ASP A 70 -7.89 10.12 11.72
C ASP A 70 -7.70 11.33 10.79
N SER A 71 -6.68 12.16 11.04
CA SER A 71 -6.32 13.27 10.15
C SER A 71 -5.60 12.82 8.88
N GLY A 72 -5.18 11.56 8.76
CA GLY A 72 -4.35 11.07 7.67
C GLY A 72 -2.89 11.56 7.70
N LEU A 73 -2.46 12.19 8.81
CA LEU A 73 -1.14 12.80 8.95
C LEU A 73 -0.01 11.79 8.71
N TYR A 74 -0.10 10.60 9.29
CA TYR A 74 0.95 9.59 9.15
C TYR A 74 1.11 9.15 7.71
N VAL A 75 0.00 8.87 7.02
CA VAL A 75 0.01 8.45 5.60
C VAL A 75 0.58 9.55 4.72
N ALA A 76 0.16 10.80 4.95
CA ALA A 76 0.66 11.96 4.20
C ALA A 76 2.17 12.15 4.35
N LEU A 77 2.71 12.01 5.56
CA LEU A 77 4.15 12.15 5.83
C LEU A 77 4.98 10.96 5.34
N ILE A 78 4.41 9.75 5.33
CA ILE A 78 5.05 8.59 4.68
C ILE A 78 5.17 8.84 3.18
N LEU A 79 4.09 9.30 2.53
CA LEU A 79 4.09 9.61 1.09
C LEU A 79 5.02 10.78 0.74
N LEU A 80 5.13 11.78 1.60
CA LEU A 80 6.15 12.83 1.48
C LEU A 80 7.57 12.23 1.47
N GLY A 81 7.85 11.32 2.40
CA GLY A 81 9.13 10.62 2.48
C GLY A 81 9.38 9.73 1.25
N TRP A 82 8.37 9.02 0.77
CA TRP A 82 8.47 8.18 -0.44
C TRP A 82 8.65 9.02 -1.70
N GLY A 83 8.02 10.19 -1.79
CA GLY A 83 8.27 11.16 -2.86
C GLY A 83 9.71 11.67 -2.86
N ALA A 84 10.23 12.02 -1.66
CA ALA A 84 11.60 12.45 -1.49
C ALA A 84 12.64 11.34 -1.76
N GLY A 85 12.28 10.07 -1.54
CA GLY A 85 13.11 8.89 -1.87
C GLY A 85 12.92 8.39 -3.29
N GLY A 86 11.78 8.70 -3.92
CA GLY A 86 11.37 8.22 -5.23
C GLY A 86 12.34 8.62 -6.34
N ASN A 87 12.30 7.93 -7.45
CA ASN A 87 13.07 8.25 -8.66
C ASN A 87 12.12 8.64 -9.79
N LEU A 88 11.71 9.90 -9.82
CA LEU A 88 10.86 10.43 -10.88
C LEU A 88 11.51 10.30 -12.27
N GLY A 89 12.84 10.27 -12.32
CA GLY A 89 13.57 10.03 -13.57
C GLY A 89 13.19 8.70 -14.22
N SER A 90 13.00 7.65 -13.43
CA SER A 90 12.50 6.36 -13.96
C SER A 90 11.10 6.49 -14.54
N LEU A 91 10.21 7.19 -13.85
CA LEU A 91 8.83 7.40 -14.27
C LEU A 91 8.75 8.19 -15.59
N ILE A 92 9.50 9.31 -15.68
CA ILE A 92 9.56 10.18 -16.87
C ILE A 92 10.20 9.45 -18.06
N ALA A 93 11.24 8.64 -17.79
CA ALA A 93 11.95 7.92 -18.85
C ALA A 93 11.10 6.79 -19.46
N HIS A 94 10.07 6.31 -18.75
CA HIS A 94 9.27 5.16 -19.15
C HIS A 94 7.77 5.44 -19.14
N PRO A 95 7.26 6.34 -20.00
CA PRO A 95 5.83 6.72 -19.99
C PRO A 95 4.89 5.55 -20.28
N ARG A 96 5.35 4.53 -21.04
CA ARG A 96 4.57 3.32 -21.30
C ARG A 96 4.31 2.51 -20.01
N GLN A 97 5.29 2.46 -19.09
CA GLN A 97 5.12 1.79 -17.80
C GLN A 97 4.17 2.55 -16.88
N MET A 98 4.05 3.88 -17.02
CA MET A 98 3.02 4.65 -16.30
C MET A 98 1.61 4.18 -16.63
N LEU A 99 1.36 3.81 -17.89
CA LEU A 99 0.04 3.31 -18.31
C LEU A 99 -0.31 1.95 -17.71
N LEU A 100 0.68 1.15 -17.30
CA LEU A 100 0.42 -0.14 -16.65
C LEU A 100 -0.28 0.02 -15.30
N GLY A 101 0.03 1.07 -14.56
CA GLY A 101 -0.66 1.39 -13.31
C GLY A 101 -2.16 1.66 -13.51
N LEU A 102 -2.58 2.18 -14.69
CA LEU A 102 -4.00 2.42 -15.00
C LEU A 102 -4.84 1.13 -15.12
N LEU A 103 -4.20 -0.02 -15.17
CA LEU A 103 -4.90 -1.30 -15.17
C LEU A 103 -5.37 -1.70 -13.76
N THR A 104 -4.70 -1.25 -12.69
CA THR A 104 -5.05 -1.63 -11.31
C THR A 104 -6.45 -1.19 -10.88
N PRO A 105 -6.98 0.01 -11.23
CA PRO A 105 -8.34 0.40 -10.92
C PRO A 105 -9.42 -0.55 -11.47
N LEU A 106 -9.16 -1.25 -12.57
CA LEU A 106 -10.12 -2.23 -13.10
C LEU A 106 -10.35 -3.36 -12.09
N ALA A 107 -9.28 -3.83 -11.44
CA ALA A 107 -9.39 -4.83 -10.39
C ALA A 107 -10.11 -4.26 -9.16
N PHE A 108 -9.82 -3.02 -8.77
CA PHE A 108 -10.48 -2.37 -7.63
C PHE A 108 -11.98 -2.26 -7.85
N PHE A 109 -12.43 -1.81 -9.02
CA PHE A 109 -13.84 -1.74 -9.34
C PHE A 109 -14.53 -3.10 -9.31
N ALA A 110 -13.91 -4.14 -9.84
CA ALA A 110 -14.46 -5.49 -9.81
C ALA A 110 -14.65 -5.97 -8.36
N VAL A 111 -13.65 -5.80 -7.49
CA VAL A 111 -13.75 -6.20 -6.08
C VAL A 111 -14.72 -5.32 -5.31
N MET A 112 -14.79 -4.02 -5.60
CA MET A 112 -15.78 -3.13 -4.99
C MET A 112 -17.21 -3.59 -5.29
N LEU A 113 -17.49 -4.04 -6.51
CA LEU A 113 -18.80 -4.60 -6.87
C LEU A 113 -19.10 -5.92 -6.12
N ILE A 114 -18.10 -6.80 -5.99
CA ILE A 114 -18.23 -8.04 -5.22
C ILE A 114 -18.48 -7.74 -3.75
N ALA A 115 -17.71 -6.84 -3.14
CA ALA A 115 -17.90 -6.42 -1.75
C ALA A 115 -19.28 -5.81 -1.53
N ARG A 116 -19.74 -4.99 -2.47
CA ARG A 116 -21.10 -4.42 -2.43
C ARG A 116 -22.18 -5.50 -2.50
N ALA A 117 -22.01 -6.52 -3.32
CA ALA A 117 -22.95 -7.66 -3.44
C ALA A 117 -22.99 -8.50 -2.15
N LEU A 118 -21.91 -8.54 -1.37
CA LEU A 118 -21.82 -9.22 -0.07
C LEU A 118 -22.40 -8.39 1.10
N GLY A 119 -22.93 -7.18 0.84
CA GLY A 119 -23.61 -6.37 1.83
C GLY A 119 -22.79 -5.23 2.43
N PHE A 120 -21.52 -5.08 2.09
CA PHE A 120 -20.72 -3.91 2.53
C PHE A 120 -21.27 -2.62 1.92
N ASN A 121 -21.22 -1.51 2.66
CA ASN A 121 -21.55 -0.22 2.09
C ASN A 121 -20.48 0.24 1.09
N LEU A 122 -20.76 1.28 0.28
CA LEU A 122 -19.85 1.72 -0.78
C LEU A 122 -18.50 2.22 -0.23
N ALA A 123 -18.47 2.83 0.94
CA ALA A 123 -17.26 3.31 1.58
C ALA A 123 -16.36 2.15 2.05
N GLN A 124 -16.95 1.15 2.69
CA GLN A 124 -16.27 -0.08 3.08
C GLN A 124 -15.77 -0.85 1.86
N ALA A 125 -16.64 -1.05 0.86
CA ALA A 125 -16.32 -1.76 -0.37
C ALA A 125 -15.16 -1.10 -1.15
N GLY A 126 -15.17 0.23 -1.25
CA GLY A 126 -14.08 1.00 -1.86
C GLY A 126 -12.76 0.85 -1.12
N SER A 127 -12.80 0.90 0.23
CA SER A 127 -11.61 0.74 1.07
C SER A 127 -11.03 -0.66 0.99
N ILE A 128 -11.87 -1.70 0.99
CA ILE A 128 -11.46 -3.11 0.81
C ILE A 128 -10.85 -3.33 -0.58
N ALA A 129 -11.47 -2.77 -1.62
CA ALA A 129 -10.99 -2.90 -2.98
C ALA A 129 -9.59 -2.29 -3.17
N LEU A 130 -9.30 -1.15 -2.52
CA LEU A 130 -8.00 -0.49 -2.57
C LEU A 130 -6.85 -1.28 -1.93
N ILE A 131 -7.13 -2.31 -1.13
CA ILE A 131 -6.08 -3.25 -0.67
C ILE A 131 -5.33 -3.84 -1.88
N GLY A 132 -6.02 -4.00 -3.00
CA GLY A 132 -5.44 -4.47 -4.26
C GLY A 132 -4.32 -3.58 -4.83
N GLY A 133 -4.19 -2.33 -4.38
CA GLY A 133 -3.04 -1.48 -4.72
C GLY A 133 -1.71 -1.99 -4.17
N GLY A 134 -1.77 -2.81 -3.11
CA GLY A 134 -0.60 -3.41 -2.48
C GLY A 134 0.29 -2.42 -1.73
N ASP A 135 -0.20 -1.21 -1.45
CA ASP A 135 0.52 -0.21 -0.65
C ASP A 135 0.06 -0.15 0.82
N GLY A 136 -1.14 -0.63 1.10
CA GLY A 136 -1.78 -0.60 2.41
C GLY A 136 -2.14 0.81 2.90
N LEU A 137 -1.44 1.84 2.47
CA LEU A 137 -1.62 3.22 2.92
C LEU A 137 -2.91 3.83 2.35
N SER A 138 -3.13 3.66 1.05
CA SER A 138 -4.33 4.18 0.36
C SER A 138 -5.61 3.56 0.90
N ALA A 139 -5.60 2.24 1.14
CA ALA A 139 -6.74 1.52 1.72
C ALA A 139 -7.01 1.95 3.16
N SER A 140 -5.95 2.03 3.99
CA SER A 140 -6.04 2.50 5.38
C SER A 140 -6.55 3.93 5.47
N PHE A 141 -6.03 4.82 4.64
CA PHE A 141 -6.48 6.21 4.57
C PHE A 141 -7.96 6.30 4.20
N LEU A 142 -8.36 5.64 3.11
CA LEU A 142 -9.74 5.71 2.64
C LEU A 142 -10.72 5.14 3.68
N ALA A 143 -10.37 4.00 4.31
CA ALA A 143 -11.16 3.42 5.38
C ALA A 143 -11.33 4.37 6.56
N THR A 144 -10.25 5.05 6.96
CA THR A 144 -10.30 6.03 8.06
C THR A 144 -11.20 7.23 7.74
N GLN A 145 -11.18 7.71 6.48
CA GLN A 145 -11.96 8.88 6.07
C GLN A 145 -13.43 8.57 5.80
N LEU A 146 -13.76 7.40 5.25
CA LEU A 146 -15.11 7.08 4.76
C LEU A 146 -15.84 6.00 5.56
N ALA A 147 -15.12 5.11 6.23
CA ALA A 147 -15.67 3.98 6.97
C ALA A 147 -14.92 3.80 8.31
N PRO A 148 -15.02 4.78 9.25
CA PRO A 148 -14.27 4.76 10.50
C PRO A 148 -14.47 3.48 11.32
N GLU A 149 -15.66 2.89 11.27
CA GLU A 149 -16.02 1.64 11.94
C GLU A 149 -15.25 0.43 11.40
N ALA A 150 -14.90 0.44 10.10
CA ALA A 150 -14.13 -0.61 9.45
C ALA A 150 -12.63 -0.26 9.30
N SER A 151 -12.21 0.93 9.72
CA SER A 151 -10.84 1.42 9.48
C SER A 151 -9.77 0.54 10.12
N GLY A 152 -9.97 0.08 11.36
CA GLY A 152 -9.06 -0.87 12.02
C GLY A 152 -8.94 -2.18 11.25
N PRO A 153 -10.04 -2.94 11.06
CA PRO A 153 -10.06 -4.18 10.30
C PRO A 153 -9.47 -4.09 8.89
N VAL A 154 -9.88 -3.08 8.12
CA VAL A 154 -9.36 -2.88 6.74
C VAL A 154 -7.87 -2.57 6.73
N SER A 155 -7.40 -1.70 7.63
CA SER A 155 -5.98 -1.35 7.72
C SER A 155 -5.13 -2.54 8.18
N LEU A 156 -5.60 -3.30 9.18
CA LEU A 156 -4.92 -4.52 9.64
C LEU A 156 -4.81 -5.55 8.50
N ALA A 157 -5.91 -5.80 7.79
CA ALA A 157 -5.93 -6.68 6.63
C ALA A 157 -4.97 -6.19 5.54
N ALA A 158 -5.01 -4.89 5.20
CA ALA A 158 -4.17 -4.28 4.17
C ALA A 158 -2.67 -4.49 4.45
N PHE A 159 -2.17 -4.10 5.62
CA PHE A 159 -0.75 -4.24 5.95
C PHE A 159 -0.30 -5.70 6.07
N THR A 160 -1.16 -6.58 6.62
CA THR A 160 -0.87 -8.01 6.70
C THR A 160 -0.80 -8.66 5.32
N LEU A 161 -1.77 -8.39 4.45
CA LEU A 161 -1.87 -8.98 3.12
C LEU A 161 -0.77 -8.47 2.18
N VAL A 162 -0.38 -7.18 2.30
CA VAL A 162 0.78 -6.63 1.56
C VAL A 162 2.07 -7.36 1.91
N GLY A 163 2.27 -7.73 3.18
CA GLY A 163 3.39 -8.59 3.58
C GLY A 163 3.36 -9.97 2.91
N LEU A 164 2.17 -10.60 2.85
CA LEU A 164 1.99 -11.91 2.20
C LEU A 164 2.14 -11.85 0.67
N LEU A 165 1.90 -10.70 0.06
CA LEU A 165 1.97 -10.52 -1.39
C LEU A 165 3.32 -10.95 -1.96
N PHE A 166 4.43 -10.68 -1.27
CA PHE A 166 5.77 -11.07 -1.68
C PHE A 166 5.97 -12.59 -1.80
N LEU A 167 5.17 -13.38 -1.08
CA LEU A 167 5.19 -14.84 -1.17
C LEU A 167 4.34 -15.34 -2.35
N VAL A 168 3.24 -14.64 -2.66
CA VAL A 168 2.26 -15.05 -3.68
C VAL A 168 2.68 -14.60 -5.09
N GLN A 169 3.25 -13.42 -5.23
CA GLN A 169 3.62 -12.84 -6.54
C GLN A 169 4.57 -13.72 -7.38
N PRO A 170 5.62 -14.36 -6.82
CA PRO A 170 6.48 -15.25 -7.62
C PRO A 170 5.73 -16.45 -8.20
N PHE A 171 4.72 -16.95 -7.51
CA PHE A 171 3.87 -18.03 -7.99
C PHE A 171 2.94 -17.53 -9.10
N LEU A 172 2.25 -16.40 -8.89
CA LEU A 172 1.33 -15.83 -9.88
C LEU A 172 2.02 -15.52 -11.21
N VAL A 173 3.20 -14.89 -11.17
CA VAL A 173 3.89 -14.55 -12.40
C VAL A 173 4.35 -15.79 -13.17
N ARG A 174 4.78 -16.85 -12.46
CA ARG A 174 5.15 -18.11 -13.11
C ARG A 174 3.97 -18.82 -13.72
N LEU A 175 2.80 -18.76 -13.08
CA LEU A 175 1.57 -19.36 -13.57
C LEU A 175 1.07 -18.63 -14.84
N LEU A 176 1.18 -17.30 -14.87
CA LEU A 176 0.59 -16.48 -15.92
C LEU A 176 1.54 -16.16 -17.08
N THR A 177 2.85 -16.45 -16.94
CA THR A 177 3.85 -16.07 -17.94
C THR A 177 4.79 -17.22 -18.27
N THR A 178 5.27 -17.24 -19.51
CA THR A 178 6.29 -18.18 -19.97
C THR A 178 7.70 -17.69 -19.59
N ARG A 179 8.68 -18.60 -19.59
CA ARG A 179 10.09 -18.25 -19.36
C ARG A 179 10.60 -17.24 -20.39
N GLN A 180 10.23 -17.41 -21.65
CA GLN A 180 10.64 -16.51 -22.74
C GLN A 180 10.12 -15.08 -22.51
N GLU A 181 8.89 -14.92 -22.04
CA GLU A 181 8.32 -13.61 -21.72
C GLU A 181 9.04 -12.94 -20.55
N ARG A 182 9.50 -13.71 -19.54
CA ARG A 182 10.23 -13.18 -18.38
C ARG A 182 11.68 -12.77 -18.71
N MET A 183 12.25 -13.30 -19.79
CA MET A 183 13.59 -12.97 -20.27
C MET A 183 13.61 -11.80 -21.27
N LEU A 184 12.49 -11.14 -21.53
CA LEU A 184 12.41 -9.98 -22.41
C LEU A 184 13.28 -8.83 -21.88
N HIS A 185 14.25 -8.41 -22.70
CA HIS A 185 15.10 -7.26 -22.42
C HIS A 185 14.38 -5.97 -22.79
N LEU A 186 14.51 -4.98 -21.94
CA LEU A 186 13.97 -3.65 -22.18
C LEU A 186 15.10 -2.68 -22.58
N PRO A 187 14.80 -1.65 -23.36
CA PRO A 187 15.79 -0.69 -23.81
C PRO A 187 16.42 0.05 -22.62
N PRO A 188 17.67 0.53 -22.74
CA PRO A 188 18.34 1.26 -21.68
C PRO A 188 17.58 2.54 -21.32
N THR A 189 17.57 2.88 -20.03
CA THR A 189 16.87 4.04 -19.50
C THR A 189 17.56 5.35 -19.92
N ARG A 190 16.79 6.31 -20.45
CA ARG A 190 17.26 7.68 -20.71
C ARG A 190 17.62 8.36 -19.38
N LYS A 191 18.73 9.08 -19.34
CA LYS A 191 19.08 9.92 -18.20
C LYS A 191 18.16 11.15 -18.18
N ILE A 192 17.49 11.37 -17.09
CA ILE A 192 16.62 12.53 -16.85
C ILE A 192 17.39 13.57 -16.03
N THR A 193 17.25 14.82 -16.40
CA THR A 193 17.87 15.93 -15.66
C THR A 193 17.01 16.30 -14.44
N ARG A 194 17.64 16.86 -13.39
CA ARG A 194 16.90 17.36 -12.21
C ARG A 194 15.83 18.40 -12.57
N ARG A 195 16.07 19.21 -13.60
CA ARG A 195 15.09 20.21 -14.08
C ARG A 195 13.84 19.55 -14.63
N GLU A 196 13.99 18.50 -15.45
CA GLU A 196 12.86 17.71 -15.95
C GLU A 196 12.09 17.07 -14.80
N GLY A 197 12.79 16.50 -13.82
CA GLY A 197 12.19 15.92 -12.62
C GLY A 197 11.40 16.94 -11.81
N LEU A 198 11.97 18.12 -11.57
CA LEU A 198 11.31 19.20 -10.84
C LEU A 198 10.06 19.70 -11.57
N LEU A 199 10.15 19.95 -12.88
CA LEU A 199 9.01 20.38 -13.68
C LEU A 199 7.89 19.33 -13.66
N PHE A 200 8.24 18.06 -13.76
CA PHE A 200 7.26 16.97 -13.69
C PHE A 200 6.61 16.90 -12.30
N ALA A 201 7.38 17.08 -11.22
CA ALA A 201 6.84 17.07 -9.85
C ALA A 201 5.88 18.26 -9.62
N VAL A 202 6.25 19.46 -10.09
CA VAL A 202 5.39 20.64 -10.00
C VAL A 202 4.13 20.47 -10.83
N ALA A 203 4.25 20.02 -12.07
CA ALA A 203 3.09 19.76 -12.93
C ALA A 203 2.16 18.69 -12.33
N GLY A 204 2.72 17.58 -11.85
CA GLY A 204 1.97 16.50 -11.21
C GLY A 204 1.23 16.98 -9.96
N PHE A 205 1.85 17.83 -9.14
CA PHE A 205 1.20 18.43 -7.97
C PHE A 205 -0.02 19.26 -8.36
N PHE A 206 0.15 20.21 -9.31
CA PHE A 206 -0.96 21.06 -9.75
C PHE A 206 -2.07 20.27 -10.45
N ILE A 207 -1.71 19.32 -11.31
CA ILE A 207 -2.69 18.45 -11.99
C ILE A 207 -3.50 17.66 -10.95
N THR A 208 -2.84 17.11 -9.93
CA THR A 208 -3.52 16.38 -8.85
C THR A 208 -4.55 17.25 -8.13
N ILE A 209 -4.16 18.47 -7.72
CA ILE A 209 -5.04 19.37 -6.97
C ILE A 209 -6.22 19.85 -7.83
N LEU A 210 -5.97 20.10 -9.12
CA LEU A 210 -7.02 20.60 -10.03
C LEU A 210 -8.03 19.51 -10.40
N ILE A 211 -7.59 18.26 -10.60
CA ILE A 211 -8.48 17.18 -11.04
C ILE A 211 -9.12 16.47 -9.85
N VAL A 212 -8.35 16.18 -8.80
CA VAL A 212 -8.78 15.42 -7.63
C VAL A 212 -8.32 16.14 -6.36
N PRO A 213 -9.00 17.21 -5.89
CA PRO A 213 -8.57 17.98 -4.72
C PRO A 213 -8.36 17.13 -3.46
N HIS A 214 -9.18 16.11 -3.23
CA HIS A 214 -9.07 15.21 -2.08
C HIS A 214 -7.84 14.27 -2.15
N ALA A 215 -7.21 14.11 -3.30
CA ALA A 215 -5.94 13.40 -3.43
C ALA A 215 -4.73 14.29 -3.06
N ALA A 216 -4.93 15.59 -2.81
CA ALA A 216 -3.84 16.51 -2.46
C ALA A 216 -3.07 16.06 -1.21
N LEU A 217 -3.76 15.49 -0.22
CA LEU A 217 -3.13 14.97 1.00
C LEU A 217 -2.25 13.75 0.74
N LEU A 218 -2.59 12.91 -0.22
CA LEU A 218 -1.82 11.71 -0.56
C LEU A 218 -0.84 11.99 -1.69
N THR A 219 -1.35 12.07 -2.91
CA THR A 219 -0.55 12.26 -4.12
C THR A 219 0.17 13.60 -4.13
N GLY A 220 -0.48 14.67 -3.59
CA GLY A 220 0.13 16.00 -3.46
C GLY A 220 1.36 15.96 -2.56
N MET A 221 1.29 15.30 -1.40
CA MET A 221 2.45 15.19 -0.49
C MET A 221 3.59 14.35 -1.10
N PHE A 222 3.28 13.33 -1.89
CA PHE A 222 4.30 12.63 -2.67
C PHE A 222 5.03 13.59 -3.63
N PHE A 223 4.31 14.41 -4.39
CA PHE A 223 4.93 15.38 -5.28
C PHE A 223 5.71 16.47 -4.55
N VAL A 224 5.26 16.92 -3.37
CA VAL A 224 6.04 17.85 -2.51
C VAL A 224 7.38 17.22 -2.11
N GLY A 225 7.38 15.96 -1.68
CA GLY A 225 8.61 15.22 -1.39
C GLY A 225 9.55 15.14 -2.60
N ALA A 226 8.97 14.83 -3.76
CA ALA A 226 9.71 14.78 -5.02
C ALA A 226 10.29 16.14 -5.43
N MET A 227 9.57 17.26 -5.25
CA MET A 227 10.08 18.61 -5.47
C MET A 227 11.28 18.91 -4.56
N ILE A 228 11.22 18.53 -3.28
CA ILE A 228 12.32 18.70 -2.33
C ILE A 228 13.58 17.99 -2.84
N LYS A 229 13.45 16.76 -3.32
CA LYS A 229 14.56 16.00 -3.87
C LYS A 229 15.11 16.59 -5.16
N GLU A 230 14.23 16.84 -6.14
CA GLU A 230 14.63 17.29 -7.48
C GLU A 230 15.12 18.75 -7.49
N SER A 231 14.84 19.54 -6.45
CA SER A 231 15.41 20.89 -6.27
C SER A 231 16.94 20.88 -6.22
N GLY A 232 17.53 19.77 -5.72
CA GLY A 232 18.98 19.62 -5.55
C GLY A 232 19.60 20.49 -4.45
N VAL A 233 18.82 21.36 -3.82
CA VAL A 233 19.29 22.27 -2.75
C VAL A 233 19.05 21.65 -1.36
N LEU A 234 18.08 20.74 -1.26
CA LEU A 234 17.59 20.15 -0.02
C LEU A 234 17.94 18.65 0.11
N ASP A 235 19.04 18.19 -0.48
CA ASP A 235 19.42 16.77 -0.50
C ASP A 235 19.52 16.15 0.92
N ARG A 236 19.95 16.93 1.93
CA ARG A 236 20.00 16.48 3.32
C ARG A 236 18.60 16.25 3.88
N LEU A 237 17.68 17.19 3.62
CA LEU A 237 16.27 17.07 4.05
C LEU A 237 15.61 15.89 3.36
N ALA A 238 15.77 15.74 2.05
CA ALA A 238 15.22 14.62 1.29
C ALA A 238 15.61 13.26 1.89
N ARG A 239 16.90 13.09 2.24
CA ARG A 239 17.38 11.86 2.91
C ARG A 239 16.77 11.66 4.30
N THR A 240 16.57 12.73 5.06
CA THR A 240 15.93 12.65 6.39
C THR A 240 14.45 12.25 6.27
N LEU A 241 13.73 12.84 5.31
CA LEU A 241 12.34 12.52 5.04
C LEU A 241 12.16 11.06 4.63
N THR A 242 13.01 10.57 3.73
CA THR A 242 12.92 9.20 3.19
C THR A 242 13.28 8.15 4.23
N ASN A 243 14.42 8.30 4.92
CA ASN A 243 14.99 7.23 5.73
C ASN A 243 14.54 7.27 7.20
N ARG A 244 14.19 8.45 7.72
CA ARG A 244 13.86 8.59 9.14
C ARG A 244 12.42 8.97 9.39
N LEU A 245 11.95 10.02 8.72
CA LEU A 245 10.57 10.48 8.95
C LEU A 245 9.56 9.43 8.51
N ALA A 246 9.72 8.87 7.31
CA ALA A 246 8.79 7.86 6.79
C ALA A 246 8.73 6.63 7.71
N GLU A 247 9.86 6.15 8.23
CA GLU A 247 9.91 5.02 9.16
C GLU A 247 9.26 5.33 10.51
N ILE A 248 9.51 6.55 11.08
CA ILE A 248 8.87 6.97 12.32
C ILE A 248 7.35 7.08 12.14
N MET A 249 6.90 7.65 11.02
CA MET A 249 5.46 7.76 10.73
C MET A 249 4.82 6.39 10.48
N ALA A 250 5.53 5.46 9.87
CA ALA A 250 5.07 4.08 9.70
C ALA A 250 4.95 3.34 11.04
N LEU A 251 5.89 3.57 11.96
CA LEU A 251 5.81 3.07 13.34
C LEU A 251 4.57 3.60 14.04
N LEU A 252 4.33 4.92 14.01
CA LEU A 252 3.16 5.53 14.64
C LEU A 252 1.85 5.05 14.00
N LEU A 253 1.82 4.94 12.66
CA LEU A 253 0.69 4.40 11.93
C LEU A 253 0.38 2.96 12.35
N GLY A 254 1.40 2.10 12.40
CA GLY A 254 1.24 0.70 12.84
C GLY A 254 0.69 0.59 14.25
N LEU A 255 1.23 1.35 15.21
CA LEU A 255 0.72 1.42 16.58
C LEU A 255 -0.74 1.89 16.64
N ALA A 256 -1.07 2.96 15.89
CA ALA A 256 -2.42 3.51 15.87
C ALA A 256 -3.43 2.51 15.28
N VAL A 257 -3.10 1.89 14.14
CA VAL A 257 -3.96 0.89 13.50
C VAL A 257 -4.13 -0.34 14.39
N GLY A 258 -3.04 -0.87 14.93
CA GLY A 258 -3.09 -2.05 15.81
C GLY A 258 -3.96 -1.79 17.03
N SER A 259 -3.80 -0.64 17.69
CA SER A 259 -4.57 -0.29 18.89
C SER A 259 -6.06 -0.03 18.62
N ARG A 260 -6.45 0.29 17.39
CA ARG A 260 -7.85 0.46 16.97
C ARG A 260 -8.58 -0.88 16.74
N CYS A 261 -7.83 -1.95 16.47
CA CYS A 261 -8.40 -3.26 16.20
C CYS A 261 -8.85 -3.93 17.52
N GLN A 262 -10.15 -3.98 17.77
CA GLN A 262 -10.72 -4.65 18.93
C GLN A 262 -10.85 -6.16 18.71
N ALA A 263 -10.64 -6.95 19.76
CA ALA A 263 -10.72 -8.41 19.71
C ALA A 263 -12.07 -8.93 19.18
N ALA A 264 -13.17 -8.31 19.59
CA ALA A 264 -14.52 -8.69 19.13
C ALA A 264 -14.69 -8.52 17.61
N THR A 265 -14.09 -7.47 17.04
CA THR A 265 -14.15 -7.22 15.61
C THR A 265 -13.34 -8.24 14.81
N LEU A 266 -12.20 -8.71 15.35
CA LEU A 266 -11.30 -9.63 14.67
C LEU A 266 -11.85 -11.06 14.50
N ILE A 267 -12.84 -11.44 15.29
CA ILE A 267 -13.55 -12.73 15.17
C ILE A 267 -14.86 -12.62 14.39
N SER A 268 -15.21 -11.44 13.89
CA SER A 268 -16.42 -11.25 13.12
C SER A 268 -16.33 -11.86 11.71
N LEU A 269 -17.49 -12.26 11.18
CA LEU A 269 -17.57 -12.73 9.78
C LEU A 269 -17.19 -11.60 8.80
N ASP A 270 -17.48 -10.35 9.16
CA ASP A 270 -17.12 -9.18 8.36
C ASP A 270 -15.61 -9.05 8.22
N PHE A 271 -14.83 -9.28 9.31
CA PHE A 271 -13.39 -9.26 9.24
C PHE A 271 -12.82 -10.39 8.37
N ALA A 272 -13.37 -11.61 8.49
CA ALA A 272 -12.99 -12.71 7.62
C ALA A 272 -13.28 -12.38 6.14
N ALA A 273 -14.44 -11.78 5.84
CA ALA A 273 -14.79 -11.32 4.51
C ALA A 273 -13.84 -10.22 4.00
N ILE A 274 -13.44 -9.25 4.86
CA ILE A 274 -12.47 -8.20 4.53
C ILE A 274 -11.12 -8.82 4.13
N ILE A 275 -10.62 -9.80 4.89
CA ILE A 275 -9.35 -10.49 4.57
C ILE A 275 -9.46 -11.22 3.23
N ILE A 276 -10.53 -11.99 3.02
CA ILE A 276 -10.73 -12.76 1.78
C ILE A 276 -10.84 -11.81 0.59
N LEU A 277 -11.66 -10.77 0.67
CA LEU A 277 -11.85 -9.80 -0.40
C LEU A 277 -10.57 -9.00 -0.67
N GLY A 278 -9.85 -8.60 0.37
CA GLY A 278 -8.55 -7.93 0.25
C GLY A 278 -7.52 -8.82 -0.46
N PHE A 279 -7.46 -10.09 -0.12
CA PHE A 279 -6.60 -11.06 -0.78
C PHE A 279 -6.99 -11.28 -2.25
N VAL A 280 -8.28 -11.43 -2.52
CA VAL A 280 -8.82 -11.51 -3.90
C VAL A 280 -8.47 -10.24 -4.67
N SER A 281 -8.56 -9.06 -4.06
CA SER A 281 -8.21 -7.78 -4.69
C SER A 281 -6.72 -7.73 -5.10
N LEU A 282 -5.83 -8.16 -4.22
CA LEU A 282 -4.39 -8.25 -4.51
C LEU A 282 -4.07 -9.22 -5.64
N ILE A 283 -4.68 -10.41 -5.61
CA ILE A 283 -4.50 -11.41 -6.69
C ILE A 283 -5.05 -10.86 -8.01
N LEU A 284 -6.27 -10.34 -7.99
CA LEU A 284 -6.93 -9.82 -9.19
C LEU A 284 -6.17 -8.66 -9.81
N ALA A 285 -5.64 -7.73 -8.99
CA ALA A 285 -4.82 -6.64 -9.47
C ALA A 285 -3.55 -7.15 -10.20
N ASN A 286 -2.85 -8.12 -9.62
CA ASN A 286 -1.68 -8.74 -10.28
C ASN A 286 -2.08 -9.44 -11.58
N VAL A 287 -3.16 -10.21 -11.58
CA VAL A 287 -3.65 -10.93 -12.77
C VAL A 287 -4.03 -9.94 -13.88
N VAL A 288 -4.80 -8.90 -13.56
CA VAL A 288 -5.25 -7.88 -14.51
C VAL A 288 -4.07 -7.16 -15.13
N VAL A 289 -3.07 -6.76 -14.34
CA VAL A 289 -1.90 -6.05 -14.88
C VAL A 289 -1.03 -6.99 -15.72
N ILE A 290 -0.75 -8.21 -15.28
CA ILE A 290 0.07 -9.18 -16.04
C ILE A 290 -0.62 -9.54 -17.36
N LEU A 291 -1.91 -9.86 -17.33
CA LEU A 291 -2.67 -10.18 -18.56
C LEU A 291 -2.85 -8.95 -19.45
N GLY A 292 -3.04 -7.76 -18.86
CA GLY A 292 -3.07 -6.50 -19.59
C GLY A 292 -1.77 -6.22 -20.34
N ILE A 293 -0.61 -6.47 -19.72
CA ILE A 293 0.69 -6.40 -20.40
C ILE A 293 0.75 -7.39 -21.56
N LYS A 294 0.31 -8.63 -21.37
CA LYS A 294 0.29 -9.63 -22.43
C LYS A 294 -0.62 -9.23 -23.60
N LEU A 295 -1.79 -8.67 -23.28
CA LEU A 295 -2.72 -8.17 -24.30
C LEU A 295 -2.10 -7.01 -25.09
N VAL A 296 -1.49 -6.04 -24.40
CA VAL A 296 -0.81 -4.90 -25.04
C VAL A 296 0.36 -5.38 -25.90
N ASN A 297 1.07 -6.41 -25.47
CA ASN A 297 2.19 -7.01 -26.21
C ASN A 297 1.78 -7.66 -27.55
N LEU A 298 0.49 -7.92 -27.77
CA LEU A 298 -0.01 -8.39 -29.07
C LEU A 298 0.07 -7.29 -30.15
N PHE A 299 0.01 -6.02 -29.72
CA PHE A 299 -0.01 -4.85 -30.60
C PHE A 299 1.30 -4.07 -30.62
N LEU A 300 2.25 -4.41 -29.73
CA LEU A 300 3.53 -3.72 -29.63
C LEU A 300 4.64 -4.46 -30.39
N GLU A 301 5.40 -3.75 -31.21
CA GLU A 301 6.65 -4.25 -31.80
C GLU A 301 7.71 -4.51 -30.71
N GLN A 302 7.90 -3.56 -29.80
CA GLN A 302 8.78 -3.71 -28.63
C GLN A 302 7.95 -4.19 -27.43
N LYS A 303 8.06 -5.48 -27.15
CA LYS A 303 7.31 -6.13 -26.07
C LYS A 303 7.78 -5.67 -24.70
N ILE A 304 6.82 -5.54 -23.77
CA ILE A 304 7.03 -5.21 -22.37
C ILE A 304 7.21 -6.51 -21.58
N ASN A 305 8.16 -6.56 -20.66
CA ASN A 305 8.38 -7.72 -19.81
C ASN A 305 7.22 -7.85 -18.78
N PRO A 306 6.49 -8.98 -18.73
CA PRO A 306 5.35 -9.16 -17.82
C PRO A 306 5.71 -9.12 -16.33
N LEU A 307 6.99 -9.28 -15.96
CA LEU A 307 7.46 -9.07 -14.59
C LEU A 307 7.18 -7.65 -14.07
N LEU A 308 6.99 -6.67 -14.96
CA LEU A 308 6.55 -5.34 -14.56
C LEU A 308 5.14 -5.33 -13.95
N GLY A 309 4.33 -6.34 -14.23
CA GLY A 309 3.00 -6.50 -13.66
C GLY A 309 3.02 -6.68 -12.15
N ILE A 310 3.98 -7.43 -11.61
CA ILE A 310 4.13 -7.56 -10.15
C ILE A 310 4.73 -6.30 -9.52
N ALA A 311 5.56 -5.56 -10.25
CA ALA A 311 6.08 -4.28 -9.79
C ALA A 311 4.98 -3.21 -9.68
N ALA A 312 3.92 -3.31 -10.48
CA ALA A 312 2.77 -2.42 -10.44
C ALA A 312 1.77 -2.73 -9.31
N VAL A 313 2.02 -3.73 -8.48
CA VAL A 313 1.19 -4.05 -7.31
C VAL A 313 2.12 -4.30 -6.13
N GLY A 314 2.14 -3.41 -5.16
CA GLY A 314 2.95 -3.55 -3.95
C GLY A 314 3.70 -2.29 -3.57
N LEU A 315 4.38 -2.37 -2.42
CA LEU A 315 5.13 -1.25 -1.87
C LEU A 315 6.34 -0.85 -2.73
N VAL A 316 6.54 0.44 -2.86
CA VAL A 316 7.72 1.04 -3.51
C VAL A 316 8.84 1.18 -2.45
N PRO A 317 10.08 0.76 -2.71
CA PRO A 317 10.63 0.14 -3.94
C PRO A 317 10.59 -1.39 -3.94
N ASP A 318 10.01 -2.04 -2.94
CA ASP A 318 10.15 -3.48 -2.69
C ASP A 318 9.58 -4.34 -3.83
N ALA A 319 8.42 -3.95 -4.38
CA ALA A 319 7.83 -4.63 -5.52
C ALA A 319 8.74 -4.58 -6.77
N ALA A 320 9.43 -3.45 -6.97
CA ALA A 320 10.41 -3.31 -8.04
C ALA A 320 11.65 -4.21 -7.81
N HIS A 321 12.10 -4.32 -6.56
CA HIS A 321 13.18 -5.25 -6.19
C HIS A 321 12.79 -6.69 -6.42
N LEU A 322 11.58 -7.10 -6.05
CA LEU A 322 11.09 -8.45 -6.29
C LEU A 322 11.07 -8.78 -7.80
N ALA A 323 10.56 -7.86 -8.62
CA ALA A 323 10.57 -8.03 -10.07
C ALA A 323 11.99 -8.21 -10.61
N GLN A 324 12.96 -7.43 -10.13
CA GLN A 324 14.36 -7.56 -10.49
C GLN A 324 14.98 -8.88 -10.04
N VAL A 325 14.68 -9.34 -8.81
CA VAL A 325 15.17 -10.64 -8.30
C VAL A 325 14.63 -11.78 -9.15
N LEU A 326 13.36 -11.74 -9.53
CA LEU A 326 12.76 -12.76 -10.40
C LEU A 326 13.32 -12.71 -11.83
N CYS A 327 13.59 -11.52 -12.36
CA CYS A 327 14.27 -11.35 -13.63
C CYS A 327 15.65 -12.02 -13.63
N ARG A 328 16.48 -11.74 -12.62
CA ARG A 328 17.83 -12.32 -12.50
C ARG A 328 17.86 -13.83 -12.28
N LYS A 329 16.80 -14.42 -11.76
CA LYS A 329 16.68 -15.89 -11.66
C LYS A 329 16.55 -16.56 -13.03
N GLU A 330 15.96 -15.88 -14.00
CA GLU A 330 15.78 -16.39 -15.36
C GLU A 330 16.92 -15.95 -16.29
N ASP A 331 17.40 -14.72 -16.11
CA ASP A 331 18.47 -14.09 -16.86
C ASP A 331 19.40 -13.29 -15.93
N PRO A 332 20.61 -13.80 -15.59
CA PRO A 332 21.53 -13.14 -14.67
C PRO A 332 21.99 -11.73 -15.10
N LEU A 333 21.99 -11.45 -16.41
CA LEU A 333 22.36 -10.14 -16.96
C LEU A 333 21.16 -9.18 -17.08
N GLY A 334 19.96 -9.66 -16.81
CA GLY A 334 18.73 -8.87 -16.90
C GLY A 334 18.74 -7.69 -15.94
N ASN A 335 18.48 -6.49 -16.46
CA ASN A 335 18.33 -5.26 -15.69
C ASN A 335 16.93 -4.67 -15.87
N LEU A 336 16.00 -5.13 -15.06
CA LEU A 336 14.60 -4.71 -15.09
C LEU A 336 14.30 -3.59 -14.09
N TYR A 337 15.18 -3.38 -13.09
CA TYR A 337 14.91 -2.52 -11.92
C TYR A 337 14.46 -1.10 -12.27
N PRO A 338 15.08 -0.33 -13.20
CA PRO A 338 14.64 1.02 -13.51
C PRO A 338 13.20 1.06 -14.06
N HIS A 339 12.84 0.09 -14.89
CA HIS A 339 11.50 -0.05 -15.46
C HIS A 339 10.48 -0.49 -14.41
N ALA A 340 10.86 -1.43 -13.55
CA ALA A 340 10.04 -1.92 -12.45
C ALA A 340 9.76 -0.81 -11.42
N LEU A 341 10.75 0.02 -11.13
CA LEU A 341 10.58 1.18 -10.25
C LEU A 341 9.60 2.20 -10.83
N ALA A 342 9.65 2.44 -12.16
CA ALA A 342 8.68 3.29 -12.83
C ALA A 342 7.24 2.74 -12.70
N SER A 343 7.06 1.43 -12.94
CA SER A 343 5.75 0.78 -12.81
C SER A 343 5.21 0.85 -11.38
N SER A 344 6.07 0.59 -10.39
CA SER A 344 5.72 0.62 -8.97
C SER A 344 5.31 2.03 -8.51
N GLN A 345 6.06 3.06 -8.89
CA GLN A 345 5.72 4.44 -8.56
C GLN A 345 4.44 4.91 -9.26
N ALA A 346 4.24 4.54 -10.53
CA ALA A 346 3.02 4.85 -11.25
C ALA A 346 1.79 4.23 -10.57
N ALA A 347 1.89 2.98 -10.16
CA ALA A 347 0.80 2.28 -9.48
C ALA A 347 0.48 2.91 -8.12
N LEU A 348 1.49 3.31 -7.33
CA LEU A 348 1.30 4.05 -6.09
C LEU A 348 0.54 5.37 -6.34
N LEU A 349 0.97 6.16 -7.32
CA LEU A 349 0.30 7.42 -7.67
C LEU A 349 -1.15 7.18 -8.09
N ILE A 350 -1.42 6.12 -8.85
CA ILE A 350 -2.78 5.78 -9.28
C ILE A 350 -3.63 5.28 -8.12
N ALA A 351 -3.09 4.47 -7.22
CA ALA A 351 -3.80 4.02 -6.02
C ALA A 351 -4.17 5.21 -5.11
N THR A 352 -3.23 6.13 -4.87
CA THR A 352 -3.48 7.35 -4.07
C THR A 352 -4.46 8.32 -4.75
N LEU A 353 -4.39 8.46 -6.07
CA LEU A 353 -5.38 9.22 -6.85
C LEU A 353 -6.76 8.58 -6.79
N THR A 354 -6.83 7.25 -6.90
CA THR A 354 -8.10 6.49 -6.79
C THR A 354 -8.71 6.65 -5.39
N ALA A 355 -7.89 6.59 -4.33
CA ALA A 355 -8.34 6.87 -2.96
C ALA A 355 -8.94 8.26 -2.84
N GLY A 356 -8.25 9.29 -3.35
CA GLY A 356 -8.75 10.66 -3.34
C GLY A 356 -10.02 10.86 -4.17
N LEU A 357 -10.12 10.17 -5.31
CA LEU A 357 -11.31 10.19 -6.18
C LEU A 357 -12.51 9.55 -5.46
N LEU A 358 -12.34 8.36 -4.90
CA LEU A 358 -13.37 7.70 -4.11
C LEU A 358 -13.81 8.55 -2.92
N TRP A 359 -12.86 9.18 -2.23
CA TRP A 359 -13.19 10.12 -1.16
C TRP A 359 -14.00 11.32 -1.68
N SER A 360 -13.63 11.88 -2.83
CA SER A 360 -14.36 12.99 -3.44
C SER A 360 -15.81 12.63 -3.82
N ILE A 361 -16.04 11.40 -4.28
CA ILE A 361 -17.35 10.93 -4.74
C ILE A 361 -18.22 10.48 -3.57
N LEU A 362 -17.66 9.68 -2.66
CA LEU A 362 -18.40 9.02 -1.59
C LEU A 362 -18.49 9.85 -0.30
N GLY A 363 -17.57 10.80 -0.09
CA GLY A 363 -17.56 11.67 1.09
C GLY A 363 -18.52 12.85 1.03
N ARG A 364 -19.28 13.00 -0.07
CA ARG A 364 -20.28 14.06 -0.26
C ARG A 364 -21.69 13.63 0.16
N GLY A 365 -21.87 12.42 0.56
CA GLY A 365 -23.13 11.87 1.12
C GLY A 365 -23.04 11.76 2.62
#